data_c0d9b432ad434b44e4fdb0c4f34ad5ef
#
_entry.id   c0d9b432ad434b44e4fdb0c4f34ad5ef
#
_cell.length_a   1.000
_cell.length_b   1.000
_cell.length_c   1.000
_cell.angle_alpha   90.00
_cell.angle_beta   90.00
_cell.angle_gamma   90.00
#
_symmetry.space_group_name_H-M   'P 1'
#
loop_
_entity.id
_entity.type
_entity.pdbx_description
1 polymer ?
#
loop_
_entity_poly.entity_id
_entity_poly.type
_entity_poly.pdbx_seq_one_letter_code
_entity_poly.pdbx_strand_id
1 'polypeptide(L)'
;MTDPREILARIRAQADAATEGPWELLGDGEYVSGPGILVAPDDGGVTSADAEFIAAARTTVPALLDALEKVLALHPRVVVMAADPEFGQMEDDAICGACIVNHEAADWPCPNVRAITTALEATR
;
A
#
# COMPACT_ATOMS: atom_id res chain seq x y z
N MET A 1 -0.39 -5.54 15.55
CA MET A 1 -0.85 -5.24 14.18
C MET A 1 0.27 -4.50 13.46
N THR A 2 0.60 -4.92 12.27
CA THR A 2 1.64 -4.26 11.45
C THR A 2 1.16 -2.88 11.02
N ASP A 3 2.03 -1.87 11.06
CA ASP A 3 1.70 -0.56 10.51
C ASP A 3 1.51 -0.68 8.98
N PRO A 4 0.37 -0.26 8.43
CA PRO A 4 0.13 -0.33 6.99
C PRO A 4 1.19 0.44 6.18
N ARG A 5 1.82 1.45 6.74
CA ARG A 5 2.90 2.20 6.08
C ARG A 5 4.14 1.33 5.84
N GLU A 6 4.45 0.42 6.77
CA GLU A 6 5.57 -0.53 6.59
C GLU A 6 5.28 -1.51 5.45
N ILE A 7 4.02 -1.98 5.34
CA ILE A 7 3.60 -2.84 4.25
C ILE A 7 3.70 -2.11 2.92
N LEU A 8 3.19 -0.88 2.85
CA LEU A 8 3.27 -0.05 1.64
C LEU A 8 4.71 0.26 1.23
N ALA A 9 5.57 0.58 2.20
CA ALA A 9 6.99 0.83 1.93
C ALA A 9 7.69 -0.39 1.31
N ARG A 10 7.36 -1.59 1.79
CA ARG A 10 7.89 -2.84 1.22
C ARG A 10 7.40 -3.06 -0.21
N ILE A 11 6.11 -2.88 -0.48
CA ILE A 11 5.54 -3.03 -1.83
C ILE A 11 6.14 -1.97 -2.76
N ARG A 12 6.31 -0.74 -2.28
CA ARG A 12 6.98 0.32 -3.05
C ARG A 12 8.41 -0.05 -3.40
N ALA A 13 9.17 -0.56 -2.45
CA ALA A 13 10.55 -0.99 -2.72
C ALA A 13 10.62 -2.09 -3.79
N GLN A 14 9.66 -3.02 -3.81
CA GLN A 14 9.55 -4.03 -4.85
C GLN A 14 9.23 -3.41 -6.23
N ALA A 15 8.28 -2.46 -6.25
CA ALA A 15 7.92 -1.76 -7.48
C ALA A 15 9.09 -0.92 -8.04
N ASP A 16 9.83 -0.25 -7.17
CA ASP A 16 10.97 0.59 -7.54
C ASP A 16 12.18 -0.25 -8.01
N ALA A 17 12.34 -1.46 -7.45
CA ALA A 17 13.38 -2.40 -7.88
C ALA A 17 13.08 -3.07 -9.22
N ALA A 18 11.82 -3.09 -9.65
CA ALA A 18 11.44 -3.62 -10.95
C ALA A 18 11.93 -2.67 -12.07
N THR A 19 12.13 -3.22 -13.25
CA THR A 19 12.48 -2.43 -14.43
C THR A 19 11.52 -1.26 -14.63
N GLU A 20 12.06 -0.10 -14.90
CA GLU A 20 11.29 1.12 -15.12
C GLU A 20 10.22 0.92 -16.21
N GLY A 21 9.04 1.52 -15.99
CA GLY A 21 7.96 1.54 -16.95
C GLY A 21 8.05 2.70 -17.95
N PRO A 22 7.07 2.82 -18.84
CA PRO A 22 5.92 1.93 -18.96
C PRO A 22 6.26 0.58 -19.59
N TRP A 23 5.45 -0.45 -19.29
CA TRP A 23 5.53 -1.73 -19.96
C TRP A 23 4.40 -1.84 -20.98
N GLU A 24 4.70 -2.35 -22.14
CA GLU A 24 3.79 -2.39 -23.27
C GLU A 24 3.58 -3.84 -23.76
N LEU A 25 2.43 -4.06 -24.40
CA LEU A 25 2.14 -5.31 -25.07
C LEU A 25 2.76 -5.31 -26.48
N LEU A 26 3.40 -6.40 -26.84
CA LEU A 26 3.92 -6.67 -28.18
C LEU A 26 3.34 -7.97 -28.71
N GLY A 27 3.35 -8.14 -30.05
CA GLY A 27 3.02 -9.40 -30.70
C GLY A 27 1.58 -9.84 -30.43
N ASP A 28 0.58 -9.00 -30.70
CA ASP A 28 -0.85 -9.28 -30.46
C ASP A 28 -1.17 -9.65 -28.99
N GLY A 29 -0.38 -9.14 -28.04
CA GLY A 29 -0.55 -9.41 -26.62
C GLY A 29 0.17 -10.67 -26.11
N GLU A 30 1.11 -11.20 -26.88
CA GLU A 30 1.89 -12.38 -26.49
C GLU A 30 3.11 -12.04 -25.62
N TYR A 31 3.58 -10.81 -25.66
CA TYR A 31 4.79 -10.37 -24.95
C TYR A 31 4.54 -9.08 -24.19
N VAL A 32 5.23 -8.94 -23.06
CA VAL A 32 5.32 -7.70 -22.31
C VAL A 32 6.73 -7.14 -22.45
N SER A 33 6.85 -5.90 -22.89
CA SER A 33 8.12 -5.22 -23.09
C SER A 33 8.20 -3.96 -22.27
N GLY A 34 9.36 -3.68 -21.71
CA GLY A 34 9.75 -2.42 -21.10
C GLY A 34 11.21 -2.12 -21.41
N PRO A 35 11.75 -0.97 -20.99
CA PRO A 35 13.15 -0.61 -21.24
C PRO A 35 14.12 -1.69 -20.73
N GLY A 36 14.73 -2.43 -21.65
CA GLY A 36 15.73 -3.45 -21.33
C GLY A 36 15.17 -4.79 -20.86
N ILE A 37 13.85 -5.00 -20.88
CA ILE A 37 13.24 -6.29 -20.57
C ILE A 37 12.29 -6.75 -21.67
N LEU A 38 12.22 -8.05 -21.84
CA LEU A 38 11.17 -8.73 -22.58
C LEU A 38 10.69 -9.90 -21.74
N VAL A 39 9.44 -9.86 -21.35
CA VAL A 39 8.78 -10.98 -20.70
C VAL A 39 8.07 -11.79 -21.77
N ALA A 40 8.73 -12.84 -22.22
CA ALA A 40 8.13 -13.83 -23.11
C ALA A 40 7.73 -15.05 -22.28
N PRO A 41 6.55 -15.60 -22.47
CA PRO A 41 6.24 -16.89 -21.89
C PRO A 41 7.09 -17.96 -22.59
N ASP A 42 7.91 -18.64 -21.81
CA ASP A 42 8.48 -19.90 -22.26
C ASP A 42 7.32 -20.92 -22.41
N ASP A 43 7.18 -21.47 -23.58
CA ASP A 43 6.25 -22.58 -23.88
C ASP A 43 4.74 -22.30 -23.66
N GLY A 44 4.22 -21.20 -24.21
CA GLY A 44 2.78 -20.97 -24.32
C GLY A 44 2.08 -20.52 -23.04
N GLY A 45 2.80 -19.86 -22.13
CA GLY A 45 2.36 -19.68 -20.77
C GLY A 45 1.52 -18.46 -20.45
N VAL A 46 1.60 -17.32 -21.16
CA VAL A 46 0.84 -16.11 -20.78
C VAL A 46 -0.30 -15.88 -21.77
N THR A 47 -1.54 -15.86 -21.26
CA THR A 47 -2.68 -15.46 -22.09
C THR A 47 -2.59 -13.95 -22.37
N SER A 48 -3.27 -13.48 -23.42
CA SER A 48 -3.34 -12.04 -23.72
C SER A 48 -3.88 -11.23 -22.54
N ALA A 49 -4.84 -11.77 -21.80
CA ALA A 49 -5.40 -11.14 -20.60
C ALA A 49 -4.36 -11.02 -19.46
N ASP A 50 -3.56 -12.05 -19.25
CA ASP A 50 -2.50 -12.03 -18.25
C ASP A 50 -1.39 -11.05 -18.63
N ALA A 51 -0.98 -11.02 -19.89
CA ALA A 51 0.00 -10.07 -20.40
C ALA A 51 -0.46 -8.61 -20.27
N GLU A 52 -1.73 -8.35 -20.56
CA GLU A 52 -2.35 -7.04 -20.38
C GLU A 52 -2.33 -6.60 -18.90
N PHE A 53 -2.71 -7.50 -18.00
CA PHE A 53 -2.65 -7.25 -16.56
C PHE A 53 -1.22 -6.95 -16.08
N ILE A 54 -0.24 -7.76 -16.50
CA ILE A 54 1.16 -7.57 -16.12
C ILE A 54 1.69 -6.21 -16.61
N ALA A 55 1.42 -5.84 -17.85
CA ALA A 55 1.84 -4.55 -18.39
C ALA A 55 1.19 -3.39 -17.66
N ALA A 56 -0.12 -3.46 -17.42
CA ALA A 56 -0.87 -2.44 -16.69
C ALA A 56 -0.41 -2.30 -15.24
N ALA A 57 -0.07 -3.40 -14.57
CA ALA A 57 0.35 -3.41 -13.17
C ALA A 57 1.58 -2.53 -12.92
N ARG A 58 2.49 -2.43 -13.88
CA ARG A 58 3.69 -1.57 -13.76
C ARG A 58 3.36 -0.09 -13.53
N THR A 59 2.25 0.38 -14.08
CA THR A 59 1.77 1.76 -13.89
C THR A 59 0.72 1.86 -12.79
N THR A 60 -0.17 0.88 -12.69
CA THR A 60 -1.30 0.90 -11.76
C THR A 60 -0.84 0.70 -10.31
N VAL A 61 0.11 -0.19 -10.05
CA VAL A 61 0.58 -0.45 -8.68
C VAL A 61 1.20 0.79 -8.04
N PRO A 62 2.15 1.51 -8.66
CA PRO A 62 2.65 2.76 -8.09
C PRO A 62 1.55 3.80 -7.85
N ALA A 63 0.60 3.94 -8.77
CA ALA A 63 -0.50 4.89 -8.61
C ALA A 63 -1.42 4.54 -7.43
N LEU A 64 -1.72 3.25 -7.22
CA LEU A 64 -2.48 2.79 -6.06
C LEU A 64 -1.72 2.98 -4.75
N LEU A 65 -0.41 2.77 -4.75
CA LEU A 65 0.43 3.04 -3.58
C LEU A 65 0.38 4.53 -3.22
N ASP A 66 0.50 5.42 -4.20
CA ASP A 66 0.38 6.87 -3.97
C ASP A 66 -0.97 7.25 -3.39
N ALA A 67 -2.05 6.66 -3.89
CA ALA A 67 -3.39 6.91 -3.39
C ALA A 67 -3.56 6.44 -1.94
N LEU A 68 -3.09 5.25 -1.60
CA LEU A 68 -3.15 4.71 -0.24
C LEU A 68 -2.29 5.50 0.74
N GLU A 69 -1.10 5.92 0.33
CA GLU A 69 -0.23 6.76 1.16
C GLU A 69 -0.89 8.10 1.47
N LYS A 70 -1.57 8.72 0.49
CA LYS A 70 -2.34 9.95 0.71
C LYS A 70 -3.50 9.74 1.67
N VAL A 71 -4.24 8.65 1.54
CA VAL A 71 -5.33 8.31 2.47
C VAL A 71 -4.79 8.12 3.89
N LEU A 72 -3.69 7.38 4.05
CA LEU A 72 -3.06 7.18 5.36
C LEU A 72 -2.52 8.48 5.96
N ALA A 73 -2.05 9.41 5.13
CA ALA A 73 -1.62 10.74 5.58
C ALA A 73 -2.77 11.58 6.16
N LEU A 74 -4.01 11.33 5.72
CA LEU A 74 -5.21 11.95 6.29
C LEU A 74 -5.61 11.36 7.65
N HIS A 75 -5.03 10.22 8.04
CA HIS A 75 -5.30 9.52 9.29
C HIS A 75 -4.02 9.37 10.12
N PRO A 76 -3.43 10.47 10.60
CA PRO A 76 -2.18 10.41 11.34
C PRO A 76 -2.40 9.77 12.71
N ARG A 77 -1.40 9.01 13.15
CA ARG A 77 -1.32 8.54 14.53
C ARG A 77 -0.87 9.71 15.40
N VAL A 78 -1.72 10.09 16.34
CA VAL A 78 -1.42 11.11 17.32
C VAL A 78 -1.28 10.45 18.68
N VAL A 79 -0.13 10.64 19.32
CA VAL A 79 0.09 10.17 20.69
C VAL A 79 -0.39 11.28 21.63
N VAL A 80 -1.38 10.96 22.45
CA VAL A 80 -1.87 11.86 23.48
C VAL A 80 -1.10 11.51 24.76
N MET A 81 -0.21 12.39 25.18
CA MET A 81 0.46 12.27 26.44
C MET A 81 -0.51 12.77 27.54
N ALA A 82 -1.13 11.85 28.25
CA ALA A 82 -1.83 12.22 29.47
C ALA A 82 -0.80 12.51 30.55
N ALA A 83 -0.55 13.78 30.77
CA ALA A 83 0.27 14.22 31.89
C ALA A 83 -0.57 14.13 33.17
N ASP A 84 -0.65 12.98 33.79
CA ASP A 84 -1.08 12.87 35.17
C ASP A 84 0.16 12.75 36.06
N PRO A 85 0.49 13.79 36.82
CA PRO A 85 1.68 13.80 37.67
C PRO A 85 1.58 12.85 38.87
N GLU A 86 0.44 12.26 39.17
CA GLU A 86 0.22 11.38 40.33
C GLU A 86 0.42 9.90 40.02
N PHE A 87 0.33 9.50 38.74
CA PHE A 87 0.36 8.08 38.35
C PHE A 87 1.52 7.75 37.39
N GLY A 88 2.67 8.08 37.65
CA GLY A 88 3.98 7.73 37.04
C GLY A 88 4.11 6.66 35.91
N GLN A 89 3.03 6.30 35.25
CA GLN A 89 2.99 5.45 34.06
C GLN A 89 2.15 6.14 32.98
N MET A 90 2.84 6.71 32.02
CA MET A 90 2.22 7.16 30.78
C MET A 90 1.86 5.91 29.95
N GLU A 91 0.61 5.54 29.87
CA GLU A 91 0.15 4.74 28.75
C GLU A 91 0.04 5.68 27.54
N ASP A 92 0.85 5.42 26.54
CA ASP A 92 0.79 6.16 25.26
C ASP A 92 -0.48 5.80 24.52
N ASP A 93 -1.59 6.44 24.85
CA ASP A 93 -2.82 6.31 24.09
C ASP A 93 -2.65 6.99 22.74
N ALA A 94 -2.71 6.19 21.69
CA ALA A 94 -2.67 6.68 20.34
C ALA A 94 -4.07 6.83 19.76
N ILE A 95 -4.36 7.99 19.21
CA ILE A 95 -5.62 8.30 18.52
C ILE A 95 -5.38 8.61 17.05
N CYS A 96 -6.44 8.51 16.24
CA CYS A 96 -6.42 9.01 14.88
C CYS A 96 -6.67 10.52 14.87
N GLY A 97 -5.76 11.29 14.28
CA GLY A 97 -5.89 12.76 14.24
C GLY A 97 -7.02 13.30 13.38
N ALA A 98 -7.73 12.44 12.62
CA ALA A 98 -8.79 12.85 11.71
C ALA A 98 -10.15 12.19 11.99
N CYS A 99 -10.18 11.06 12.70
CA CYS A 99 -11.42 10.32 12.92
C CYS A 99 -12.06 10.67 14.26
N ILE A 100 -13.34 10.97 14.21
CA ILE A 100 -14.18 11.18 15.40
C ILE A 100 -15.27 10.11 15.38
N VAL A 101 -15.39 9.36 16.48
CA VAL A 101 -16.44 8.37 16.70
C VAL A 101 -17.19 8.75 17.99
N ASN A 102 -18.51 8.90 17.89
CA ASN A 102 -19.36 9.28 19.04
C ASN A 102 -18.89 10.56 19.76
N HIS A 103 -18.44 11.57 19.01
CA HIS A 103 -17.91 12.85 19.52
C HIS A 103 -16.54 12.77 20.22
N GLU A 104 -15.90 11.61 20.18
CA GLU A 104 -14.54 11.41 20.70
C GLU A 104 -13.58 11.04 19.56
N ALA A 105 -12.31 11.31 19.74
CA ALA A 105 -11.30 10.86 18.80
C ALA A 105 -11.25 9.33 18.76
N ALA A 106 -11.21 8.75 17.58
CA ALA A 106 -11.09 7.31 17.43
C ALA A 106 -9.72 6.82 17.85
N ASP A 107 -9.67 5.69 18.56
CA ASP A 107 -8.41 5.02 18.88
C ASP A 107 -7.61 4.70 17.62
N TRP A 108 -6.31 4.73 17.74
CA TRP A 108 -5.43 4.29 16.68
C TRP A 108 -5.15 2.77 16.78
N PRO A 109 -5.20 2.02 15.69
CA PRO A 109 -5.62 2.44 14.36
C PRO A 109 -7.15 2.58 14.23
N CYS A 110 -7.59 3.67 13.60
CA CYS A 110 -9.02 3.90 13.37
C CYS A 110 -9.60 2.85 12.39
N PRO A 111 -10.95 2.73 12.28
CA PRO A 111 -11.57 1.73 11.40
C PRO A 111 -11.07 1.77 9.94
N ASN A 112 -10.81 2.96 9.41
CA ASN A 112 -10.30 3.12 8.05
C ASN A 112 -8.89 2.55 7.91
N VAL A 113 -8.01 2.88 8.83
CA VAL A 113 -6.63 2.36 8.85
C VAL A 113 -6.62 0.85 9.07
N ARG A 114 -7.47 0.32 9.94
CA ARG A 114 -7.61 -1.13 10.14
C ARG A 114 -8.08 -1.85 8.88
N ALA A 115 -9.04 -1.29 8.16
CA ALA A 115 -9.52 -1.87 6.91
C ALA A 115 -8.41 -1.97 5.86
N ILE A 116 -7.62 -0.90 5.71
CA ILE A 116 -6.46 -0.86 4.81
C ILE A 116 -5.42 -1.90 5.25
N THR A 117 -5.09 -1.95 6.53
CA THR A 117 -4.10 -2.89 7.07
C THR A 117 -4.50 -4.34 6.80
N THR A 118 -5.76 -4.69 7.09
CA THR A 118 -6.29 -6.04 6.86
C THR A 118 -6.20 -6.44 5.38
N ALA A 119 -6.57 -5.52 4.48
CA ALA A 119 -6.48 -5.79 3.05
C ALA A 119 -5.02 -5.99 2.59
N LEU A 120 -4.09 -5.19 3.08
CA LEU A 120 -2.67 -5.30 2.75
C LEU A 120 -2.01 -6.54 3.35
N GLU A 121 -2.39 -6.97 4.55
CA GLU A 121 -1.87 -8.18 5.18
C GLU A 121 -2.25 -9.45 4.39
N ALA A 122 -3.35 -9.44 3.67
CA ALA A 122 -3.76 -10.53 2.79
C ALA A 122 -2.86 -10.68 1.55
N THR A 123 -1.99 -9.70 1.26
CA THR A 123 -1.07 -9.72 0.10
C THR A 123 0.29 -10.37 0.42
N ARG A 124 0.45 -10.90 1.60
CA ARG A 124 1.71 -11.54 2.05
C ARG A 124 1.90 -12.94 1.46
#